data_83a7571dd21195fb155305bbba76dda9
#
_entry.id   83a7571dd21195fb155305bbba76dda9
#
_cell.length_a   1.000
_cell.length_b   1.000
_cell.length_c   1.000
_cell.angle_alpha   90.00
_cell.angle_beta   90.00
_cell.angle_gamma   90.00
#
_symmetry.space_group_name_H-M   'P 1'
#
loop_
_entity.id
_entity.type
_entity.pdbx_description
1 polymer ?
#
loop_
_entity_poly.entity_id
_entity_poly.type
_entity_poly.pdbx_seq_one_letter_code
_entity_poly.pdbx_strand_id
1 'polypeptide(L)'
;MTDTLITYFQEEKIRNIELPSRFTFPFFYEPHPLTRIAVAELQSYLTHYPPQTHNFGLSSSQDGLVIGKMFGVLVVQDSANRIGYLSAFSGKLGGSNQHEKFVPPVFDLLEENNFFLREEEVLNALNEEIQHKEQNPLLHSLTTDLQQTTKEYEHYLQELKQRISQNKIVRRQLREKEKEQLSADVYEQLCVNLGKESVADKRKLALFIQEWEAKIDQLKKPLNILLAEIQALKQLRKEKSSALQTAIFEQYTFLNQAGKEKSLGAIFDETIYKKPPAGAGECATPKLLQYAFLKGYTPLAMAEFWWGAPPKSEIRLHKNYYPACTGKCKPILQHMLEGIVLEDNPFLAEQRTDLKLTILYEDTGFVVVHKPADLLSVPGLISEDSVYSRLQKEFGIAEPLIIHRLDMPTSGILVVAKTKQAHKQIQKQFLNR
;
A
#
# COMPACT_ATOMS: atom_id res chain seq x y z
N MET A 1 35.47 9.87 -24.71
CA MET A 1 34.41 10.88 -24.69
C MET A 1 34.21 11.30 -23.24
N THR A 2 34.20 12.59 -22.97
CA THR A 2 33.90 13.11 -21.62
C THR A 2 32.43 12.80 -21.31
N ASP A 3 32.17 12.18 -20.15
CA ASP A 3 30.83 11.94 -19.68
C ASP A 3 30.11 13.28 -19.41
N THR A 4 29.00 13.53 -20.07
CA THR A 4 28.27 14.81 -20.00
C THR A 4 27.35 14.91 -18.76
N LEU A 5 27.11 13.79 -18.04
CA LEU A 5 26.22 13.76 -16.90
C LEU A 5 26.92 14.04 -15.57
N ILE A 6 28.24 13.91 -15.50
CA ILE A 6 28.99 14.34 -14.33
C ILE A 6 29.23 15.86 -14.39
N THR A 7 28.91 16.54 -13.29
CA THR A 7 29.23 17.96 -13.09
C THR A 7 30.42 18.05 -12.15
N TYR A 8 31.57 18.52 -12.65
CA TYR A 8 32.77 18.69 -11.83
C TYR A 8 32.67 19.98 -10.99
N PHE A 9 33.12 19.89 -9.74
CA PHE A 9 33.20 21.07 -8.89
C PHE A 9 34.33 22.02 -9.36
N GLN A 10 34.12 23.32 -9.17
CA GLN A 10 35.19 24.30 -9.26
C GLN A 10 36.11 24.13 -8.05
N GLU A 11 37.42 24.05 -8.28
CA GLU A 11 38.40 23.78 -7.22
C GLU A 11 38.31 24.79 -6.06
N GLU A 12 38.03 26.06 -6.36
CA GLU A 12 37.90 27.11 -5.34
C GLU A 12 36.77 26.84 -4.35
N LYS A 13 35.68 26.17 -4.80
CA LYS A 13 34.52 25.85 -3.96
C LYS A 13 34.79 24.71 -3.00
N ILE A 14 35.70 23.81 -3.31
CA ILE A 14 35.89 22.56 -2.55
C ILE A 14 37.28 22.48 -1.87
N ARG A 15 38.21 23.40 -2.15
CA ARG A 15 39.60 23.36 -1.67
C ARG A 15 39.75 23.21 -0.16
N ASN A 16 38.83 23.73 0.63
CA ASN A 16 38.86 23.70 2.09
C ASN A 16 37.94 22.66 2.70
N ILE A 17 37.38 21.75 1.88
CA ILE A 17 36.49 20.70 2.33
C ILE A 17 37.23 19.38 2.32
N GLU A 18 37.31 18.74 3.47
CA GLU A 18 37.88 17.41 3.60
C GLU A 18 37.01 16.39 2.87
N LEU A 19 37.63 15.48 2.11
CA LEU A 19 36.88 14.40 1.48
C LEU A 19 36.43 13.40 2.52
N PRO A 20 35.18 12.88 2.41
CA PRO A 20 34.68 11.90 3.35
C PRO A 20 35.49 10.59 3.26
N SER A 21 35.95 10.06 4.39
CA SER A 21 36.64 8.78 4.48
C SER A 21 35.70 7.57 4.43
N ARG A 22 34.41 7.81 4.61
CA ARG A 22 33.33 6.81 4.58
C ARG A 22 32.16 7.35 3.76
N PHE A 23 31.45 6.45 3.09
CA PHE A 23 30.26 6.83 2.34
C PHE A 23 29.09 7.11 3.28
N THR A 24 28.27 8.10 2.94
CA THR A 24 27.07 8.49 3.69
C THR A 24 26.18 7.29 4.01
N PHE A 25 25.76 7.15 5.28
CA PHE A 25 24.76 6.15 5.65
C PHE A 25 23.38 6.55 5.12
N PRO A 26 22.79 5.87 4.09
CA PRO A 26 21.68 6.43 3.32
C PRO A 26 20.37 6.64 4.09
N PHE A 27 20.18 5.95 5.22
CA PHE A 27 18.89 5.90 5.92
C PHE A 27 18.79 6.90 7.09
N PHE A 28 19.91 7.52 7.42
CA PHE A 28 19.96 8.63 8.38
C PHE A 28 21.32 9.31 8.26
N TYR A 29 21.35 10.58 7.93
CA TYR A 29 22.59 11.33 7.75
C TYR A 29 22.39 12.84 7.87
N GLU A 30 23.47 13.53 8.23
CA GLU A 30 23.62 14.96 7.96
C GLU A 30 24.33 15.12 6.61
N PRO A 31 23.81 15.94 5.69
CA PRO A 31 24.42 16.12 4.39
C PRO A 31 25.86 16.64 4.48
N HIS A 32 26.79 15.93 3.86
CA HIS A 32 28.20 16.34 3.77
C HIS A 32 28.34 17.71 3.08
N PRO A 33 29.31 18.59 3.43
CA PRO A 33 29.47 19.90 2.79
C PRO A 33 29.54 19.83 1.25
N LEU A 34 30.19 18.84 0.66
CA LEU A 34 30.22 18.64 -0.80
C LEU A 34 28.83 18.37 -1.36
N THR A 35 28.01 17.56 -0.69
CA THR A 35 26.64 17.30 -1.15
C THR A 35 25.75 18.52 -1.01
N ARG A 36 25.98 19.37 -0.01
CA ARG A 36 25.25 20.65 0.14
C ARG A 36 25.53 21.61 -1.03
N ILE A 37 26.79 21.68 -1.51
CA ILE A 37 27.16 22.46 -2.70
C ILE A 37 26.45 21.89 -3.93
N ALA A 38 26.55 20.57 -4.16
CA ALA A 38 25.91 19.89 -5.29
C ALA A 38 24.38 20.10 -5.30
N VAL A 39 23.73 19.97 -4.14
CA VAL A 39 22.29 20.24 -3.98
C VAL A 39 21.95 21.69 -4.29
N ALA A 40 22.71 22.66 -3.78
CA ALA A 40 22.48 24.07 -4.07
C ALA A 40 22.59 24.39 -5.57
N GLU A 41 23.58 23.81 -6.27
CA GLU A 41 23.73 23.95 -7.72
C GLU A 41 22.58 23.28 -8.49
N LEU A 42 22.13 22.09 -8.05
CA LEU A 42 20.98 21.41 -8.66
C LEU A 42 19.67 22.17 -8.41
N GLN A 43 19.47 22.70 -7.20
CA GLN A 43 18.29 23.54 -6.89
C GLN A 43 18.28 24.84 -7.71
N SER A 44 19.45 25.45 -7.92
CA SER A 44 19.59 26.59 -8.84
C SER A 44 19.21 26.22 -10.27
N TYR A 45 19.72 25.08 -10.76
CA TYR A 45 19.35 24.56 -12.08
C TYR A 45 17.83 24.35 -12.20
N LEU A 46 17.20 23.69 -11.24
CA LEU A 46 15.74 23.44 -11.24
C LEU A 46 14.91 24.72 -11.18
N THR A 47 15.45 25.79 -10.59
CA THR A 47 14.80 27.09 -10.54
C THR A 47 14.85 27.81 -11.89
N HIS A 48 15.99 27.76 -12.58
CA HIS A 48 16.19 28.51 -13.83
C HIS A 48 15.73 27.71 -15.07
N TYR A 49 15.79 26.40 -15.01
CA TYR A 49 15.44 25.48 -16.10
C TYR A 49 14.40 24.43 -15.63
N PRO A 50 13.21 24.86 -15.18
CA PRO A 50 12.20 23.90 -14.77
C PRO A 50 11.74 23.07 -15.97
N PRO A 51 11.54 21.76 -15.81
CA PRO A 51 10.94 20.93 -16.85
C PRO A 51 9.55 21.49 -17.20
N GLN A 52 9.36 21.93 -18.43
CA GLN A 52 8.12 22.60 -18.89
C GLN A 52 6.87 21.72 -18.76
N THR A 53 7.05 20.40 -18.75
CA THR A 53 5.97 19.42 -18.74
C THR A 53 5.62 18.89 -17.33
N HIS A 54 6.26 19.40 -16.25
CA HIS A 54 6.03 18.92 -14.90
C HIS A 54 5.68 20.06 -13.93
N ASN A 55 4.50 19.96 -13.32
CA ASN A 55 4.06 20.92 -12.31
C ASN A 55 4.49 20.44 -10.92
N PHE A 56 5.48 21.12 -10.34
CA PHE A 56 5.94 20.88 -8.97
C PHE A 56 5.05 21.49 -7.90
N GLY A 57 4.02 22.26 -8.26
CA GLY A 57 3.19 23.04 -7.32
C GLY A 57 3.88 24.25 -6.74
N LEU A 58 4.94 24.76 -7.40
CA LEU A 58 5.67 25.96 -7.01
C LEU A 58 5.14 27.22 -7.73
N SER A 59 4.38 27.05 -8.80
CA SER A 59 3.76 28.12 -9.57
C SER A 59 2.29 27.81 -9.81
N SER A 60 1.42 28.78 -9.56
CA SER A 60 -0.02 28.68 -9.82
C SER A 60 -0.39 28.80 -11.31
N SER A 61 0.57 29.23 -12.13
CA SER A 61 0.34 29.44 -13.58
C SER A 61 0.64 28.23 -14.45
N GLN A 62 1.13 27.13 -13.85
CA GLN A 62 1.48 25.92 -14.59
C GLN A 62 0.35 24.89 -14.46
N ASP A 63 -0.18 24.45 -15.61
CA ASP A 63 -1.20 23.40 -15.68
C ASP A 63 -0.60 22.01 -15.37
N GLY A 64 -1.47 21.04 -15.05
CA GLY A 64 -1.12 19.65 -14.84
C GLY A 64 -1.24 19.18 -13.39
N LEU A 65 -0.97 17.89 -13.17
CA LEU A 65 -1.00 17.28 -11.85
C LEU A 65 0.11 17.86 -10.96
N VAL A 66 -0.30 18.52 -9.89
CA VAL A 66 0.64 19.07 -8.90
C VAL A 66 1.27 17.94 -8.10
N ILE A 67 2.56 17.72 -8.30
CA ILE A 67 3.32 16.68 -7.61
C ILE A 67 4.78 17.08 -7.41
N GLY A 68 5.21 17.25 -6.16
CA GLY A 68 6.63 17.40 -5.83
C GLY A 68 7.41 16.12 -6.13
N LYS A 69 8.73 16.23 -6.21
CA LYS A 69 9.64 15.13 -6.55
C LYS A 69 10.83 15.06 -5.61
N MET A 70 11.29 13.84 -5.37
CA MET A 70 12.58 13.59 -4.74
C MET A 70 13.68 13.67 -5.78
N PHE A 71 14.66 14.52 -5.54
CA PHE A 71 15.90 14.60 -6.29
C PHE A 71 17.04 14.11 -5.41
N GLY A 72 18.10 13.60 -6.04
CA GLY A 72 19.31 13.15 -5.38
C GLY A 72 20.56 13.62 -6.09
N VAL A 73 21.63 13.77 -5.33
CA VAL A 73 22.98 13.99 -5.81
C VAL A 73 23.90 12.93 -5.22
N LEU A 74 24.87 12.51 -6.00
CA LEU A 74 25.94 11.61 -5.59
C LEU A 74 27.28 12.26 -5.92
N VAL A 75 28.04 12.63 -4.91
CA VAL A 75 29.43 13.08 -5.08
C VAL A 75 30.28 11.88 -5.40
N VAL A 76 31.05 11.98 -6.47
CA VAL A 76 31.88 10.91 -6.99
C VAL A 76 33.29 11.40 -7.31
N GLN A 77 34.25 10.48 -7.29
CA GLN A 77 35.57 10.66 -7.79
C GLN A 77 35.78 9.83 -9.06
N ASP A 78 36.31 10.44 -10.11
CA ASP A 78 36.63 9.74 -11.35
C ASP A 78 38.04 9.10 -11.30
N SER A 79 38.38 8.35 -12.35
CA SER A 79 39.69 7.68 -12.48
C SER A 79 40.88 8.64 -12.54
N ALA A 80 40.66 9.92 -12.81
CA ALA A 80 41.67 10.98 -12.78
C ALA A 80 41.72 11.73 -11.43
N ASN A 81 41.08 11.20 -10.40
CA ASN A 81 40.91 11.80 -9.07
C ASN A 81 40.17 13.15 -9.05
N ARG A 82 39.44 13.50 -10.09
CA ARG A 82 38.62 14.71 -10.10
C ARG A 82 37.33 14.47 -9.36
N ILE A 83 36.86 15.45 -8.59
CA ILE A 83 35.67 15.38 -7.80
C ILE A 83 34.53 16.08 -8.54
N GLY A 84 33.43 15.37 -8.71
CA GLY A 84 32.20 15.89 -9.31
C GLY A 84 30.96 15.27 -8.66
N TYR A 85 29.82 15.58 -9.21
CA TYR A 85 28.57 14.98 -8.76
C TYR A 85 27.69 14.55 -9.93
N LEU A 86 26.89 13.52 -9.69
CA LEU A 86 25.80 13.04 -10.52
C LEU A 86 24.47 13.51 -9.92
N SER A 87 23.45 13.65 -10.77
CA SER A 87 22.10 14.05 -10.35
C SER A 87 21.07 13.03 -10.84
N ALA A 88 20.04 12.80 -10.03
CA ALA A 88 18.89 11.95 -10.37
C ALA A 88 17.59 12.46 -9.78
N PHE A 89 16.48 11.93 -10.27
CA PHE A 89 15.13 12.13 -9.70
C PHE A 89 14.42 10.78 -9.55
N SER A 90 13.46 10.72 -8.62
CA SER A 90 12.67 9.51 -8.39
C SER A 90 11.53 9.39 -9.39
N GLY A 91 11.34 8.19 -9.96
CA GLY A 91 10.30 7.88 -10.95
C GLY A 91 10.46 8.67 -12.25
N LYS A 92 9.34 9.07 -12.85
CA LYS A 92 9.27 9.86 -14.09
C LYS A 92 9.20 11.36 -13.80
N LEU A 93 9.73 12.18 -14.69
CA LEU A 93 9.64 13.63 -14.62
C LEU A 93 9.01 14.16 -15.91
N GLY A 94 7.83 14.79 -15.84
CA GLY A 94 7.10 15.25 -17.01
C GLY A 94 6.77 14.15 -18.04
N GLY A 95 6.52 12.91 -17.57
CA GLY A 95 6.22 11.77 -18.44
C GLY A 95 7.44 11.06 -19.02
N SER A 96 8.68 11.60 -18.84
CA SER A 96 9.93 11.01 -19.34
C SER A 96 10.83 10.52 -18.23
N ASN A 97 11.65 9.51 -18.53
CA ASN A 97 12.73 9.02 -17.69
C ASN A 97 14.09 9.65 -18.03
N GLN A 98 14.20 10.27 -19.21
CA GLN A 98 15.45 10.83 -19.71
C GLN A 98 15.36 12.35 -19.75
N HIS A 99 16.25 13.00 -19.06
CA HIS A 99 16.41 14.45 -19.03
C HIS A 99 17.88 14.82 -19.01
N GLU A 100 18.21 15.93 -19.66
CA GLU A 100 19.55 16.50 -19.63
C GLU A 100 20.00 16.71 -18.17
N LYS A 101 21.27 16.46 -17.88
CA LYS A 101 21.90 16.56 -16.56
C LYS A 101 21.52 15.45 -15.54
N PHE A 102 20.59 14.58 -15.84
CA PHE A 102 20.19 13.50 -14.93
C PHE A 102 20.64 12.14 -15.45
N VAL A 103 21.13 11.29 -14.53
CA VAL A 103 21.47 9.90 -14.91
C VAL A 103 20.22 9.15 -15.37
N PRO A 104 20.37 8.22 -16.33
CA PRO A 104 19.24 7.43 -16.83
C PRO A 104 18.66 6.51 -15.74
N PRO A 105 17.44 5.99 -15.94
CA PRO A 105 16.88 4.94 -15.09
C PRO A 105 17.77 3.69 -15.15
N VAL A 106 17.65 2.82 -14.14
CA VAL A 106 18.33 1.51 -14.13
C VAL A 106 17.83 0.64 -15.29
N PHE A 107 16.53 0.71 -15.56
CA PHE A 107 15.87 0.13 -16.72
C PHE A 107 14.84 1.11 -17.27
N ASP A 108 14.87 1.38 -18.56
CA ASP A 108 13.92 2.32 -19.19
C ASP A 108 12.66 1.58 -19.67
N LEU A 109 11.60 1.68 -18.88
CA LEU A 109 10.28 1.14 -19.23
C LEU A 109 9.61 1.85 -20.41
N LEU A 110 10.09 3.05 -20.75
CA LEU A 110 9.50 3.92 -21.81
C LEU A 110 10.26 3.85 -23.14
N GLU A 111 11.29 3.02 -23.22
CA GLU A 111 12.04 2.83 -24.46
C GLU A 111 11.11 2.30 -25.56
N GLU A 112 11.19 2.89 -26.75
CA GLU A 112 10.40 2.49 -27.92
C GLU A 112 10.59 1.00 -28.22
N ASN A 113 9.50 0.29 -28.47
CA ASN A 113 9.43 -1.16 -28.69
C ASN A 113 9.70 -2.05 -27.44
N ASN A 114 9.67 -1.49 -26.24
CA ASN A 114 9.78 -2.29 -25.03
C ASN A 114 8.57 -3.25 -24.91
N PHE A 115 8.82 -4.47 -24.40
CA PHE A 115 7.77 -5.46 -24.11
C PHE A 115 6.67 -4.90 -23.19
N PHE A 116 7.02 -3.97 -22.32
CA PHE A 116 6.10 -3.32 -21.38
C PHE A 116 4.95 -2.63 -22.11
N LEU A 117 5.24 -1.83 -23.16
CA LEU A 117 4.21 -1.08 -23.89
C LEU A 117 3.20 -2.02 -24.57
N ARG A 118 3.66 -3.16 -25.12
CA ARG A 118 2.79 -4.16 -25.77
C ARG A 118 1.87 -4.84 -24.74
N GLU A 119 2.40 -5.23 -23.59
CA GLU A 119 1.59 -5.86 -22.53
C GLU A 119 0.65 -4.85 -21.85
N GLU A 120 1.03 -3.57 -21.76
CA GLU A 120 0.15 -2.48 -21.29
C GLU A 120 -1.06 -2.30 -22.21
N GLU A 121 -0.87 -2.34 -23.55
CA GLU A 121 -1.97 -2.33 -24.52
C GLU A 121 -2.94 -3.48 -24.30
N VAL A 122 -2.43 -4.70 -24.07
CA VAL A 122 -3.26 -5.87 -23.78
C VAL A 122 -4.05 -5.70 -22.47
N LEU A 123 -3.42 -5.15 -21.44
CA LEU A 123 -4.10 -4.87 -20.16
C LEU A 123 -5.17 -3.78 -20.31
N ASN A 124 -4.92 -2.76 -21.13
CA ASN A 124 -5.89 -1.70 -21.40
C ASN A 124 -7.10 -2.24 -22.17
N ALA A 125 -6.88 -3.07 -23.20
CA ALA A 125 -7.96 -3.74 -23.92
C ALA A 125 -8.82 -4.63 -22.99
N LEU A 126 -8.19 -5.39 -22.07
CA LEU A 126 -8.94 -6.17 -21.08
C LEU A 126 -9.74 -5.28 -20.12
N ASN A 127 -9.21 -4.13 -19.69
CA ASN A 127 -9.94 -3.19 -18.85
C ASN A 127 -11.17 -2.62 -19.56
N GLU A 128 -11.05 -2.26 -20.85
CA GLU A 128 -12.15 -1.78 -21.67
C GLU A 128 -13.23 -2.85 -21.86
N GLU A 129 -12.83 -4.10 -22.13
CA GLU A 129 -13.75 -5.23 -22.26
C GLU A 129 -14.51 -5.51 -20.96
N ILE A 130 -13.81 -5.52 -19.81
CA ILE A 130 -14.43 -5.67 -18.49
C ILE A 130 -15.44 -4.54 -18.24
N GLN A 131 -15.06 -3.30 -18.48
CA GLN A 131 -15.93 -2.14 -18.30
C GLN A 131 -17.16 -2.22 -19.20
N HIS A 132 -17.01 -2.60 -20.46
CA HIS A 132 -18.12 -2.77 -21.38
C HIS A 132 -19.11 -3.85 -20.91
N LYS A 133 -18.60 -5.00 -20.43
CA LYS A 133 -19.45 -6.06 -19.87
C LYS A 133 -20.13 -5.67 -18.55
N GLU A 134 -19.46 -4.93 -17.68
CA GLU A 134 -20.06 -4.43 -16.42
C GLU A 134 -21.15 -3.37 -16.68
N GLN A 135 -21.03 -2.60 -17.75
CA GLN A 135 -22.02 -1.60 -18.16
C GLN A 135 -23.14 -2.19 -19.03
N ASN A 136 -23.15 -3.50 -19.27
CA ASN A 136 -24.16 -4.14 -20.09
C ASN A 136 -25.57 -3.93 -19.48
N PRO A 137 -26.53 -3.31 -20.20
CA PRO A 137 -27.89 -3.09 -19.70
C PRO A 137 -28.59 -4.37 -19.26
N LEU A 138 -28.31 -5.49 -19.94
CA LEU A 138 -28.88 -6.80 -19.59
C LEU A 138 -28.44 -7.26 -18.19
N LEU A 139 -27.20 -7.01 -17.81
CA LEU A 139 -26.69 -7.34 -16.46
C LEU A 139 -27.49 -6.59 -15.38
N HIS A 140 -27.73 -5.30 -15.61
CA HIS A 140 -28.50 -4.47 -14.69
C HIS A 140 -29.96 -4.90 -14.63
N SER A 141 -30.61 -5.14 -15.76
CA SER A 141 -32.00 -5.63 -15.83
C SER A 141 -32.16 -6.96 -15.09
N LEU A 142 -31.34 -7.97 -15.42
CA LEU A 142 -31.40 -9.29 -14.77
C LEU A 142 -31.19 -9.20 -13.25
N THR A 143 -30.28 -8.33 -12.82
CA THR A 143 -30.01 -8.12 -11.38
C THR A 143 -31.24 -7.52 -10.69
N THR A 144 -31.84 -6.49 -11.29
CA THR A 144 -33.02 -5.82 -10.76
C THR A 144 -34.22 -6.76 -10.75
N ASP A 145 -34.47 -7.47 -11.85
CA ASP A 145 -35.58 -8.42 -12.00
C ASP A 145 -35.47 -9.58 -11.01
N LEU A 146 -34.24 -10.09 -10.80
CA LEU A 146 -33.98 -11.13 -9.81
C LEU A 146 -34.26 -10.64 -8.37
N GLN A 147 -33.82 -9.44 -8.05
CA GLN A 147 -34.08 -8.85 -6.72
C GLN A 147 -35.57 -8.63 -6.48
N GLN A 148 -36.28 -8.12 -7.47
CA GLN A 148 -37.74 -7.90 -7.39
C GLN A 148 -38.48 -9.23 -7.27
N THR A 149 -38.17 -10.20 -8.14
CA THR A 149 -38.81 -11.53 -8.12
C THR A 149 -38.55 -12.25 -6.80
N THR A 150 -37.35 -12.14 -6.24
CA THR A 150 -37.04 -12.74 -4.93
C THR A 150 -37.86 -12.10 -3.80
N LYS A 151 -37.99 -10.78 -3.78
CA LYS A 151 -38.81 -10.07 -2.77
C LYS A 151 -40.27 -10.45 -2.86
N GLU A 152 -40.82 -10.55 -4.08
CA GLU A 152 -42.18 -10.98 -4.32
C GLU A 152 -42.41 -12.42 -3.86
N TYR A 153 -41.50 -13.32 -4.16
CA TYR A 153 -41.51 -14.71 -3.69
C TYR A 153 -41.58 -14.79 -2.16
N GLU A 154 -40.68 -14.07 -1.48
CA GLU A 154 -40.61 -14.06 -0.02
C GLU A 154 -41.92 -13.54 0.59
N HIS A 155 -42.47 -12.47 0.04
CA HIS A 155 -43.70 -11.87 0.49
C HIS A 155 -44.87 -12.84 0.33
N TYR A 156 -45.11 -13.36 -0.88
CA TYR A 156 -46.22 -14.26 -1.13
C TYR A 156 -46.09 -15.62 -0.44
N LEU A 157 -44.86 -16.11 -0.27
CA LEU A 157 -44.60 -17.31 0.51
C LEU A 157 -44.97 -17.13 1.98
N GLN A 158 -44.66 -15.98 2.55
CA GLN A 158 -45.04 -15.65 3.92
C GLN A 158 -46.56 -15.57 4.08
N GLU A 159 -47.27 -14.92 3.17
CA GLU A 159 -48.72 -14.84 3.18
C GLU A 159 -49.38 -16.24 3.06
N LEU A 160 -48.88 -17.07 2.14
CA LEU A 160 -49.40 -18.42 1.95
C LEU A 160 -49.20 -19.30 3.20
N LYS A 161 -48.01 -19.22 3.81
CA LYS A 161 -47.70 -19.93 5.07
C LYS A 161 -48.63 -19.46 6.22
N GLN A 162 -48.89 -18.17 6.34
CA GLN A 162 -49.80 -17.62 7.35
C GLN A 162 -51.21 -18.13 7.12
N ARG A 163 -51.72 -18.12 5.88
CA ARG A 163 -53.05 -18.64 5.52
C ARG A 163 -53.18 -20.13 5.86
N ILE A 164 -52.20 -20.95 5.50
CA ILE A 164 -52.18 -22.38 5.81
C ILE A 164 -52.16 -22.61 7.32
N SER A 165 -51.41 -21.81 8.07
CA SER A 165 -51.40 -21.87 9.53
C SER A 165 -52.78 -21.56 10.13
N GLN A 166 -53.42 -20.50 9.62
CA GLN A 166 -54.75 -20.14 10.04
C GLN A 166 -55.79 -21.23 9.70
N ASN A 167 -55.74 -21.78 8.49
CA ASN A 167 -56.60 -22.90 8.08
C ASN A 167 -56.43 -24.12 9.01
N LYS A 168 -55.20 -24.40 9.44
CA LYS A 168 -54.92 -25.48 10.40
C LYS A 168 -55.57 -25.24 11.75
N ILE A 169 -55.55 -24.00 12.25
CA ILE A 169 -56.21 -23.62 13.51
C ILE A 169 -57.74 -23.78 13.37
N VAL A 170 -58.31 -23.25 12.28
CA VAL A 170 -59.75 -23.35 12.01
C VAL A 170 -60.23 -24.82 11.94
N ARG A 171 -59.52 -25.68 11.20
CA ARG A 171 -59.81 -27.11 11.11
C ARG A 171 -59.74 -27.81 12.47
N ARG A 172 -58.82 -27.41 13.33
CA ARG A 172 -58.65 -27.95 14.67
C ARG A 172 -59.92 -27.55 15.53
N GLN A 173 -60.21 -26.25 15.52
CA GLN A 173 -61.40 -25.73 16.27
C GLN A 173 -62.71 -26.38 15.81
N LEU A 174 -62.85 -26.58 14.49
CA LEU A 174 -64.06 -27.22 13.95
C LEU A 174 -64.16 -28.69 14.38
N ARG A 175 -63.10 -29.46 14.42
CA ARG A 175 -63.07 -30.83 14.95
C ARG A 175 -63.44 -30.86 16.42
N GLU A 176 -62.92 -29.96 17.24
CA GLU A 176 -63.12 -29.89 18.66
C GLU A 176 -64.66 -29.55 18.92
N LYS A 177 -65.20 -28.58 18.20
CA LYS A 177 -66.58 -28.13 18.33
C LYS A 177 -67.57 -29.19 17.90
N GLU A 178 -67.37 -29.81 16.76
CA GLU A 178 -68.36 -30.72 16.14
C GLU A 178 -68.31 -32.17 16.71
N LYS A 179 -67.26 -32.48 17.48
CA LYS A 179 -67.09 -33.84 18.08
C LYS A 179 -68.25 -34.30 18.97
N GLU A 180 -68.85 -33.37 19.70
CA GLU A 180 -69.96 -33.66 20.62
C GLU A 180 -71.36 -33.40 20.01
N GLN A 181 -71.38 -32.71 18.85
CA GLN A 181 -72.60 -32.27 18.23
C GLN A 181 -73.14 -33.19 17.09
N LEU A 182 -72.15 -33.95 16.46
CA LEU A 182 -72.49 -34.79 15.31
C LEU A 182 -72.56 -36.28 15.67
N SER A 183 -73.34 -37.05 14.89
CA SER A 183 -73.28 -38.51 14.96
C SER A 183 -71.90 -39.03 14.51
N ALA A 184 -71.46 -40.23 14.96
CA ALA A 184 -70.16 -40.80 14.68
C ALA A 184 -69.84 -40.83 13.20
N ASP A 185 -70.75 -41.27 12.35
CA ASP A 185 -70.55 -41.38 10.90
C ASP A 185 -70.35 -40.01 10.22
N VAL A 186 -71.10 -39.00 10.63
CA VAL A 186 -71.01 -37.63 10.09
C VAL A 186 -69.75 -36.98 10.56
N TYR A 187 -69.31 -37.20 11.81
CA TYR A 187 -68.04 -36.70 12.33
C TYR A 187 -66.82 -37.32 11.62
N GLU A 188 -66.85 -38.64 11.34
CA GLU A 188 -65.84 -39.33 10.59
C GLU A 188 -65.72 -38.73 9.18
N GLN A 189 -66.86 -38.53 8.48
CA GLN A 189 -66.86 -37.88 7.16
C GLN A 189 -66.25 -36.45 7.18
N LEU A 190 -66.63 -35.69 8.24
CA LEU A 190 -66.03 -34.35 8.45
C LEU A 190 -64.51 -34.44 8.60
N CYS A 191 -64.01 -35.36 9.43
CA CYS A 191 -62.59 -35.56 9.63
C CYS A 191 -61.81 -35.93 8.32
N VAL A 192 -62.40 -36.78 7.50
CA VAL A 192 -61.88 -37.13 6.17
C VAL A 192 -61.79 -35.90 5.26
N ASN A 193 -62.80 -35.08 5.21
CA ASN A 193 -62.87 -33.89 4.39
C ASN A 193 -61.87 -32.85 4.85
N LEU A 194 -61.74 -32.58 6.15
CA LEU A 194 -60.75 -31.70 6.73
C LEU A 194 -59.31 -32.25 6.50
N GLY A 195 -59.10 -33.57 6.42
CA GLY A 195 -57.89 -34.22 6.04
C GLY A 195 -57.51 -33.92 4.58
N LYS A 196 -58.48 -34.06 3.65
CA LYS A 196 -58.29 -33.71 2.24
C LYS A 196 -57.87 -32.24 2.04
N GLU A 197 -58.50 -31.32 2.75
CA GLU A 197 -58.13 -29.90 2.73
C GLU A 197 -56.69 -29.69 3.20
N SER A 198 -56.27 -30.36 4.27
CA SER A 198 -54.89 -30.26 4.76
C SER A 198 -53.86 -30.75 3.74
N VAL A 199 -54.18 -31.80 3.00
CA VAL A 199 -53.34 -32.30 1.90
C VAL A 199 -53.34 -31.30 0.74
N ALA A 200 -54.49 -30.71 0.41
CA ALA A 200 -54.59 -29.68 -0.63
C ALA A 200 -53.76 -28.43 -0.29
N ASP A 201 -53.80 -27.96 0.96
CA ASP A 201 -52.93 -26.85 1.41
C ASP A 201 -51.45 -27.14 1.24
N LYS A 202 -50.99 -28.35 1.62
CA LYS A 202 -49.59 -28.76 1.45
C LYS A 202 -49.20 -28.83 -0.03
N ARG A 203 -50.07 -29.39 -0.86
CA ARG A 203 -49.83 -29.49 -2.31
C ARG A 203 -49.73 -28.10 -2.95
N LYS A 204 -50.62 -27.18 -2.55
CA LYS A 204 -50.60 -25.80 -3.01
C LYS A 204 -49.29 -25.08 -2.65
N LEU A 205 -48.80 -25.28 -1.42
CA LEU A 205 -47.51 -24.73 -1.00
C LEU A 205 -46.34 -25.30 -1.83
N ALA A 206 -46.32 -26.61 -2.06
CA ALA A 206 -45.26 -27.23 -2.83
C ALA A 206 -45.23 -26.75 -4.29
N LEU A 207 -46.42 -26.66 -4.94
CA LEU A 207 -46.51 -26.14 -6.32
C LEU A 207 -46.08 -24.67 -6.39
N PHE A 208 -46.51 -23.85 -5.42
CA PHE A 208 -46.12 -22.45 -5.34
C PHE A 208 -44.60 -22.32 -5.27
N ILE A 209 -43.93 -23.05 -4.38
CA ILE A 209 -42.45 -23.04 -4.26
C ILE A 209 -41.83 -23.45 -5.58
N GLN A 210 -42.25 -24.54 -6.17
CA GLN A 210 -41.70 -25.05 -7.44
C GLN A 210 -41.82 -24.01 -8.57
N GLU A 211 -42.97 -23.37 -8.71
CA GLU A 211 -43.19 -22.35 -9.75
C GLU A 211 -42.27 -21.11 -9.57
N TRP A 212 -42.12 -20.64 -8.33
CA TRP A 212 -41.30 -19.48 -8.06
C TRP A 212 -39.79 -19.79 -8.15
N GLU A 213 -39.35 -20.94 -7.68
CA GLU A 213 -37.98 -21.40 -7.84
C GLU A 213 -37.59 -21.50 -9.33
N ALA A 214 -38.52 -22.02 -10.16
CA ALA A 214 -38.29 -22.07 -11.60
C ALA A 214 -38.16 -20.66 -12.23
N LYS A 215 -38.96 -19.67 -11.83
CA LYS A 215 -38.84 -18.29 -12.28
C LYS A 215 -37.54 -17.66 -11.85
N ILE A 216 -37.14 -17.86 -10.60
CA ILE A 216 -35.88 -17.35 -10.05
C ILE A 216 -34.68 -17.97 -10.81
N ASP A 217 -34.71 -19.26 -11.07
CA ASP A 217 -33.66 -19.96 -11.83
C ASP A 217 -33.53 -19.50 -13.27
N GLN A 218 -34.66 -19.15 -13.91
CA GLN A 218 -34.64 -18.58 -15.26
C GLN A 218 -33.89 -17.23 -15.32
N LEU A 219 -33.94 -16.43 -14.26
CA LEU A 219 -33.20 -15.17 -14.13
C LEU A 219 -31.73 -15.39 -13.70
N LYS A 220 -31.51 -16.31 -12.74
CA LYS A 220 -30.20 -16.61 -12.21
C LYS A 220 -29.23 -17.20 -13.23
N LYS A 221 -29.70 -18.10 -14.11
CA LYS A 221 -28.83 -18.78 -15.09
C LYS A 221 -28.12 -17.80 -16.02
N PRO A 222 -28.80 -16.91 -16.76
CA PRO A 222 -28.13 -15.95 -17.64
C PRO A 222 -27.29 -14.94 -16.85
N LEU A 223 -27.74 -14.51 -15.66
CA LEU A 223 -26.98 -13.61 -14.82
C LEU A 223 -25.65 -14.23 -14.37
N ASN A 224 -25.68 -15.48 -13.92
CA ASN A 224 -24.47 -16.19 -13.50
C ASN A 224 -23.48 -16.40 -14.64
N ILE A 225 -23.95 -16.63 -15.87
CA ILE A 225 -23.08 -16.73 -17.07
C ILE A 225 -22.35 -15.40 -17.27
N LEU A 226 -23.08 -14.28 -17.28
CA LEU A 226 -22.46 -12.95 -17.47
C LEU A 226 -21.46 -12.60 -16.37
N LEU A 227 -21.82 -12.88 -15.11
CA LEU A 227 -20.94 -12.65 -13.97
C LEU A 227 -19.69 -13.54 -14.02
N ALA A 228 -19.81 -14.80 -14.46
CA ALA A 228 -18.69 -15.71 -14.63
C ALA A 228 -17.72 -15.23 -15.73
N GLU A 229 -18.23 -14.72 -16.86
CA GLU A 229 -17.43 -14.13 -17.91
C GLU A 229 -16.64 -12.91 -17.41
N ILE A 230 -17.31 -11.99 -16.70
CA ILE A 230 -16.65 -10.82 -16.11
C ILE A 230 -15.56 -11.25 -15.11
N GLN A 231 -15.85 -12.23 -14.28
CA GLN A 231 -14.90 -12.75 -13.31
C GLN A 231 -13.70 -13.42 -13.98
N ALA A 232 -13.90 -14.15 -15.05
CA ALA A 232 -12.83 -14.76 -15.84
C ALA A 232 -11.91 -13.71 -16.46
N LEU A 233 -12.47 -12.64 -17.04
CA LEU A 233 -11.69 -11.53 -17.58
C LEU A 233 -10.89 -10.79 -16.49
N LYS A 234 -11.50 -10.54 -15.33
CA LYS A 234 -10.81 -9.93 -14.18
C LYS A 234 -9.65 -10.79 -13.69
N GLN A 235 -9.84 -12.11 -13.66
CA GLN A 235 -8.80 -13.04 -13.26
C GLN A 235 -7.66 -13.06 -14.28
N LEU A 236 -7.97 -13.13 -15.58
CA LEU A 236 -6.99 -13.06 -16.67
C LEU A 236 -6.17 -11.75 -16.61
N ARG A 237 -6.86 -10.62 -16.42
CA ARG A 237 -6.21 -9.31 -16.26
C ARG A 237 -5.26 -9.28 -15.06
N LYS A 238 -5.68 -9.86 -13.93
CA LYS A 238 -4.86 -9.96 -12.72
C LYS A 238 -3.60 -10.80 -12.96
N GLU A 239 -3.74 -11.95 -13.62
CA GLU A 239 -2.63 -12.86 -13.96
C GLU A 239 -1.64 -12.18 -14.90
N LYS A 240 -2.12 -11.56 -15.97
CA LYS A 240 -1.27 -10.82 -16.93
C LYS A 240 -0.56 -9.65 -16.25
N SER A 241 -1.25 -8.86 -15.42
CA SER A 241 -0.64 -7.78 -14.66
C SER A 241 0.44 -8.26 -13.70
N SER A 242 0.23 -9.40 -13.03
CA SER A 242 1.22 -10.00 -12.15
C SER A 242 2.44 -10.53 -12.91
N ALA A 243 2.21 -11.18 -14.06
CA ALA A 243 3.27 -11.66 -14.93
C ALA A 243 4.11 -10.51 -15.49
N LEU A 244 3.47 -9.45 -15.99
CA LEU A 244 4.14 -8.25 -16.45
C LEU A 244 4.99 -7.62 -15.36
N GLN A 245 4.47 -7.49 -14.15
CA GLN A 245 5.21 -6.96 -13.02
C GLN A 245 6.45 -7.79 -12.68
N THR A 246 6.34 -9.11 -12.74
CA THR A 246 7.48 -10.01 -12.52
C THR A 246 8.52 -9.84 -13.62
N ALA A 247 8.12 -9.81 -14.89
CA ALA A 247 9.03 -9.58 -16.01
C ALA A 247 9.75 -8.23 -15.91
N ILE A 248 9.06 -7.17 -15.47
CA ILE A 248 9.68 -5.86 -15.20
C ILE A 248 10.75 -6.00 -14.11
N PHE A 249 10.45 -6.67 -13.00
CA PHE A 249 11.41 -6.83 -11.89
C PHE A 249 12.65 -7.61 -12.28
N GLU A 250 12.56 -8.53 -13.22
CA GLU A 250 13.70 -9.28 -13.78
C GLU A 250 14.62 -8.39 -14.62
N GLN A 251 14.09 -7.35 -15.27
CA GLN A 251 14.90 -6.41 -16.06
C GLN A 251 15.70 -5.42 -15.19
N TYR A 252 15.25 -5.18 -13.94
CA TYR A 252 15.99 -4.34 -13.01
C TYR A 252 17.13 -5.12 -12.39
N THR A 253 18.36 -4.91 -12.88
CA THR A 253 19.59 -5.47 -12.33
C THR A 253 20.43 -4.37 -11.70
N PHE A 254 20.94 -4.62 -10.50
CA PHE A 254 21.71 -3.67 -9.72
C PHE A 254 23.14 -4.17 -9.53
N LEU A 255 24.10 -3.30 -9.84
CA LEU A 255 25.51 -3.51 -9.58
C LEU A 255 25.86 -3.15 -8.14
N ASN A 256 26.83 -3.86 -7.56
CA ASN A 256 27.55 -3.37 -6.40
C ASN A 256 28.92 -2.80 -6.83
N GLN A 257 29.70 -2.28 -5.90
CA GLN A 257 31.03 -1.70 -6.19
C GLN A 257 32.01 -2.71 -6.84
N ALA A 258 31.86 -4.00 -6.57
CA ALA A 258 32.69 -5.06 -7.15
C ALA A 258 32.22 -5.49 -8.56
N GLY A 259 31.18 -4.86 -9.11
CA GLY A 259 30.60 -5.21 -10.40
C GLY A 259 29.70 -6.46 -10.38
N LYS A 260 29.32 -6.96 -9.19
CA LYS A 260 28.40 -8.09 -9.06
C LYS A 260 26.96 -7.62 -9.31
N GLU A 261 26.29 -8.27 -10.25
CA GLU A 261 24.89 -8.00 -10.58
C GLU A 261 23.93 -8.83 -9.73
N LYS A 262 22.79 -8.24 -9.38
CA LYS A 262 21.68 -8.92 -8.74
C LYS A 262 20.36 -8.32 -9.21
N SER A 263 19.42 -9.18 -9.65
CA SER A 263 18.11 -8.70 -10.09
C SER A 263 17.26 -8.21 -8.90
N LEU A 264 16.32 -7.31 -9.17
CA LEU A 264 15.40 -6.79 -8.16
C LEU A 264 14.60 -7.93 -7.50
N GLY A 265 14.15 -8.92 -8.29
CA GLY A 265 13.50 -10.12 -7.78
C GLY A 265 14.37 -10.86 -6.77
N ALA A 266 15.61 -11.21 -7.16
CA ALA A 266 16.56 -11.92 -6.30
C ALA A 266 16.92 -11.15 -5.01
N ILE A 267 17.01 -9.80 -5.08
CA ILE A 267 17.23 -8.96 -3.90
C ILE A 267 16.08 -9.08 -2.91
N PHE A 268 14.83 -9.06 -3.39
CA PHE A 268 13.67 -9.09 -2.51
C PHE A 268 13.30 -10.50 -2.04
N ASP A 269 13.66 -11.54 -2.75
CA ASP A 269 13.49 -12.94 -2.31
C ASP A 269 14.22 -13.24 -0.99
N GLU A 270 15.30 -12.53 -0.71
CA GLU A 270 16.05 -12.63 0.55
C GLU A 270 15.40 -11.85 1.70
N THR A 271 14.37 -11.03 1.42
CA THR A 271 13.68 -10.21 2.42
C THR A 271 12.43 -10.89 2.95
N ILE A 272 11.89 -10.36 4.05
CA ILE A 272 10.58 -10.76 4.59
C ILE A 272 9.43 -10.45 3.62
N TYR A 273 9.61 -9.51 2.70
CA TYR A 273 8.58 -9.08 1.74
C TYR A 273 8.40 -10.05 0.58
N LYS A 274 9.44 -10.85 0.24
CA LYS A 274 9.48 -11.82 -0.88
C LYS A 274 9.22 -11.25 -2.28
N LYS A 275 8.56 -10.11 -2.39
CA LYS A 275 8.26 -9.43 -3.65
C LYS A 275 8.60 -7.94 -3.57
N PRO A 276 9.18 -7.36 -4.63
CA PRO A 276 9.42 -5.92 -4.69
C PRO A 276 8.11 -5.15 -4.65
N PRO A 277 7.99 -4.07 -3.86
CA PRO A 277 6.86 -3.16 -3.95
C PRO A 277 6.91 -2.34 -5.24
N ALA A 278 5.76 -1.88 -5.72
CA ALA A 278 5.65 -1.06 -6.93
C ALA A 278 6.58 0.17 -6.87
N GLY A 279 7.32 0.41 -7.96
CA GLY A 279 8.30 1.49 -8.07
C GLY A 279 9.59 1.27 -7.27
N ALA A 280 9.89 0.04 -6.81
CA ALA A 280 11.21 -0.30 -6.31
C ALA A 280 12.23 -0.22 -7.47
N GLY A 281 13.42 0.36 -7.19
CA GLY A 281 14.44 0.62 -8.22
C GLY A 281 14.35 1.99 -8.90
N GLU A 282 13.20 2.67 -8.80
CA GLU A 282 12.97 3.97 -9.42
C GLU A 282 13.40 5.18 -8.55
N CYS A 283 13.95 4.96 -7.37
CA CYS A 283 14.43 6.03 -6.50
C CYS A 283 15.74 6.66 -7.01
N ALA A 284 16.05 7.89 -6.57
CA ALA A 284 17.21 8.61 -7.06
C ALA A 284 18.54 7.93 -6.69
N THR A 285 18.71 7.50 -5.44
CA THR A 285 19.98 6.88 -4.97
C THR A 285 20.37 5.60 -5.73
N PRO A 286 19.49 4.60 -5.95
CA PRO A 286 19.80 3.44 -6.78
C PRO A 286 20.24 3.81 -8.22
N LYS A 287 19.59 4.77 -8.87
CA LYS A 287 19.97 5.25 -10.21
C LYS A 287 21.37 5.86 -10.21
N LEU A 288 21.68 6.68 -9.21
CA LEU A 288 22.97 7.34 -9.05
C LEU A 288 24.11 6.33 -8.86
N LEU A 289 23.94 5.38 -7.95
CA LEU A 289 24.94 4.35 -7.69
C LEU A 289 25.12 3.43 -8.88
N GLN A 290 24.04 3.01 -9.55
CA GLN A 290 24.11 2.19 -10.76
C GLN A 290 24.96 2.87 -11.83
N TYR A 291 24.68 4.14 -12.10
CA TYR A 291 25.43 4.90 -13.09
C TYR A 291 26.89 5.09 -12.69
N ALA A 292 27.16 5.40 -11.42
CA ALA A 292 28.52 5.55 -10.91
C ALA A 292 29.33 4.25 -11.10
N PHE A 293 28.78 3.10 -10.76
CA PHE A 293 29.46 1.81 -10.92
C PHE A 293 29.68 1.44 -12.38
N LEU A 294 28.68 1.68 -13.26
CA LEU A 294 28.81 1.47 -14.71
C LEU A 294 29.94 2.33 -15.33
N LYS A 295 30.18 3.52 -14.79
CA LYS A 295 31.21 4.43 -15.25
C LYS A 295 32.58 4.25 -14.52
N GLY A 296 32.63 3.37 -13.53
CA GLY A 296 33.84 3.17 -12.73
C GLY A 296 34.16 4.34 -11.80
N TYR A 297 33.15 5.11 -11.40
CA TYR A 297 33.31 6.19 -10.43
C TYR A 297 33.24 5.66 -9.00
N THR A 298 34.07 6.27 -8.12
CA THR A 298 34.05 5.97 -6.68
C THR A 298 33.03 6.87 -5.99
N PRO A 299 31.95 6.33 -5.39
CA PRO A 299 30.99 7.13 -4.64
C PRO A 299 31.62 7.62 -3.33
N LEU A 300 31.44 8.91 -3.03
CA LEU A 300 31.98 9.55 -1.83
C LEU A 300 30.91 9.94 -0.82
N ALA A 301 29.87 10.64 -1.26
CA ALA A 301 28.77 11.08 -0.41
C ALA A 301 27.49 11.27 -1.22
N MET A 302 26.33 11.14 -0.57
CA MET A 302 25.04 11.34 -1.21
C MET A 302 24.13 12.28 -0.41
N ALA A 303 23.18 12.88 -1.10
CA ALA A 303 22.03 13.54 -0.44
C ALA A 303 20.81 13.48 -1.35
N GLU A 304 19.62 13.31 -0.73
CA GLU A 304 18.33 13.43 -1.39
C GLU A 304 17.55 14.61 -0.78
N PHE A 305 16.79 15.33 -1.60
CA PHE A 305 15.96 16.46 -1.16
C PHE A 305 14.63 16.48 -1.90
N TRP A 306 13.61 17.05 -1.23
CA TRP A 306 12.30 17.23 -1.84
C TRP A 306 12.19 18.56 -2.59
N TRP A 307 11.63 18.49 -3.80
CA TRP A 307 11.38 19.67 -4.62
C TRP A 307 9.91 19.76 -5.00
N GLY A 308 9.21 20.84 -4.57
CA GLY A 308 7.81 21.08 -4.89
C GLY A 308 6.85 20.94 -3.71
N ALA A 309 5.55 20.86 -4.03
CA ALA A 309 4.48 20.70 -3.07
C ALA A 309 4.56 19.32 -2.36
N PRO A 310 4.12 19.23 -1.08
CA PRO A 310 4.11 17.98 -0.35
C PRO A 310 3.13 16.97 -1.00
N PRO A 311 3.42 15.65 -0.96
CA PRO A 311 2.46 14.64 -1.36
C PRO A 311 1.31 14.56 -0.36
N LYS A 312 0.15 14.05 -0.79
CA LYS A 312 -1.03 13.91 0.09
C LYS A 312 -0.82 12.95 1.27
N SER A 313 0.10 11.99 1.12
CA SER A 313 0.35 10.91 2.08
C SER A 313 1.39 11.22 3.15
N GLU A 314 2.22 12.25 2.95
CA GLU A 314 3.37 12.55 3.80
C GLU A 314 3.62 14.06 3.87
N ILE A 315 4.17 14.51 5.01
CA ILE A 315 4.64 15.91 5.13
C ILE A 315 6.07 15.97 4.59
N ARG A 316 6.24 16.54 3.38
CA ARG A 316 7.55 16.82 2.78
C ARG A 316 7.68 18.28 2.45
N LEU A 317 8.68 18.94 3.01
CA LEU A 317 8.92 20.35 2.81
C LEU A 317 9.87 20.59 1.63
N HIS A 318 9.54 21.58 0.82
CA HIS A 318 10.36 22.00 -0.31
C HIS A 318 11.79 22.33 0.12
N LYS A 319 12.78 21.82 -0.62
CA LYS A 319 14.22 21.93 -0.38
C LYS A 319 14.78 21.20 0.85
N ASN A 320 13.95 20.57 1.67
CA ASN A 320 14.44 19.81 2.80
C ASN A 320 15.07 18.49 2.36
N TYR A 321 16.10 18.08 3.12
CA TYR A 321 16.78 16.78 2.93
C TYR A 321 15.94 15.64 3.53
N TYR A 322 16.03 14.50 2.88
CA TYR A 322 15.31 13.28 3.31
C TYR A 322 16.21 12.06 3.14
N PRO A 323 16.15 11.08 4.05
CA PRO A 323 16.86 9.82 3.88
C PRO A 323 16.25 8.98 2.77
N ALA A 324 17.02 8.02 2.28
CA ALA A 324 16.52 6.99 1.37
C ALA A 324 15.39 6.18 2.03
N CYS A 325 14.38 5.78 1.26
CA CYS A 325 13.26 5.06 1.82
C CYS A 325 13.64 3.65 2.30
N THR A 326 13.12 3.23 3.44
CA THR A 326 13.42 1.92 4.02
C THR A 326 12.64 0.77 3.36
N GLY A 327 11.44 1.02 2.85
CA GLY A 327 10.57 -0.02 2.29
C GLY A 327 10.98 -0.49 0.89
N LYS A 328 11.45 0.41 0.03
CA LYS A 328 11.80 0.10 -1.37
C LYS A 328 13.30 0.06 -1.60
N CYS A 329 14.04 1.04 -1.05
CA CYS A 329 15.46 1.23 -1.37
C CYS A 329 16.37 0.42 -0.46
N LYS A 330 15.99 0.13 0.80
CA LYS A 330 16.89 -0.53 1.75
C LYS A 330 17.44 -1.87 1.25
N PRO A 331 16.64 -2.82 0.75
CA PRO A 331 17.19 -4.07 0.23
C PRO A 331 18.11 -3.87 -0.97
N ILE A 332 17.75 -2.96 -1.87
CA ILE A 332 18.55 -2.63 -3.05
C ILE A 332 19.89 -2.03 -2.63
N LEU A 333 19.87 -1.03 -1.76
CA LEU A 333 21.08 -0.36 -1.28
C LEU A 333 21.96 -1.28 -0.42
N GLN A 334 21.40 -2.25 0.29
CA GLN A 334 22.18 -3.27 0.98
C GLN A 334 23.06 -4.06 0.01
N HIS A 335 22.55 -4.45 -1.15
CA HIS A 335 23.33 -5.11 -2.18
C HIS A 335 24.32 -4.13 -2.86
N MET A 336 23.87 -2.94 -3.26
CA MET A 336 24.68 -1.99 -4.01
C MET A 336 25.88 -1.46 -3.21
N LEU A 337 25.73 -1.35 -1.90
CA LEU A 337 26.74 -0.83 -0.98
C LEU A 337 27.64 -1.93 -0.37
N GLU A 338 27.49 -3.20 -0.80
CA GLU A 338 28.42 -4.26 -0.40
C GLU A 338 29.86 -3.89 -0.77
N GLY A 339 30.77 -3.93 0.22
CA GLY A 339 32.18 -3.57 0.05
C GLY A 339 32.50 -2.09 0.22
N ILE A 340 31.51 -1.22 0.37
CA ILE A 340 31.71 0.21 0.67
C ILE A 340 31.70 0.42 2.18
N VAL A 341 32.71 1.14 2.69
CA VAL A 341 32.76 1.52 4.10
C VAL A 341 31.80 2.67 4.32
N LEU A 342 30.74 2.38 5.07
CA LEU A 342 29.69 3.35 5.39
C LEU A 342 30.03 4.14 6.67
N GLU A 343 29.48 5.35 6.77
CA GLU A 343 29.34 6.04 8.05
C GLU A 343 28.58 5.16 9.05
N ASP A 344 28.90 5.33 10.33
CA ASP A 344 28.20 4.58 11.38
C ASP A 344 26.71 4.93 11.36
N ASN A 345 25.87 3.92 11.55
CA ASN A 345 24.45 4.17 11.74
C ASN A 345 24.26 4.90 13.08
N PRO A 346 23.83 6.17 13.10
CA PRO A 346 23.73 6.93 14.33
C PRO A 346 22.78 6.26 15.36
N PHE A 347 21.79 5.50 14.87
CA PHE A 347 20.90 4.75 15.74
C PHE A 347 21.54 3.51 16.40
N LEU A 348 22.66 3.02 15.87
CA LEU A 348 23.41 1.94 16.49
C LEU A 348 24.53 2.47 17.39
N ALA A 349 25.09 3.64 17.04
CA ALA A 349 26.16 4.26 17.82
C ALA A 349 25.71 4.80 19.17
N GLU A 350 24.43 5.16 19.30
CA GLU A 350 23.81 5.64 20.52
C GLU A 350 22.76 4.64 21.03
N GLN A 351 23.14 3.42 21.38
CA GLN A 351 22.46 2.73 22.48
C GLN A 351 22.84 3.48 23.75
N ARG A 352 22.24 4.66 23.95
CA ARG A 352 22.34 5.38 25.22
C ARG A 352 21.66 4.54 26.29
N THR A 353 22.45 3.79 27.00
CA THR A 353 22.01 3.02 28.18
C THR A 353 21.51 3.92 29.31
N ASP A 354 21.70 5.23 29.18
CA ASP A 354 21.31 6.26 30.14
C ASP A 354 19.93 6.89 29.91
N LEU A 355 19.21 6.53 28.82
CA LEU A 355 17.87 7.04 28.58
C LEU A 355 16.89 6.51 29.63
N LYS A 356 16.47 7.34 30.56
CA LYS A 356 15.53 6.96 31.61
C LYS A 356 14.07 7.16 31.14
N LEU A 357 13.30 6.07 31.11
CA LEU A 357 11.86 6.13 30.95
C LEU A 357 11.22 6.54 32.28
N THR A 358 10.41 7.59 32.30
CA THR A 358 9.76 8.10 33.52
C THR A 358 8.26 7.87 33.42
N ILE A 359 7.70 7.18 34.44
CA ILE A 359 6.25 7.09 34.58
C ILE A 359 5.76 8.39 35.24
N LEU A 360 4.82 9.06 34.60
CA LEU A 360 4.17 10.29 35.05
C LEU A 360 2.86 9.99 35.81
N TYR A 361 2.16 8.96 35.37
CA TYR A 361 0.90 8.53 35.96
C TYR A 361 0.68 7.04 35.68
N GLU A 362 0.08 6.33 36.64
CA GLU A 362 -0.29 4.92 36.47
C GLU A 362 -1.54 4.60 37.28
N ASP A 363 -2.46 3.85 36.63
CA ASP A 363 -3.60 3.22 37.31
C ASP A 363 -3.80 1.77 36.84
N THR A 364 -4.96 1.18 37.10
CA THR A 364 -5.27 -0.19 36.70
C THR A 364 -5.52 -0.34 35.19
N GLY A 365 -5.88 0.73 34.48
CA GLY A 365 -6.25 0.72 33.08
C GLY A 365 -5.16 1.16 32.13
N PHE A 366 -4.36 2.15 32.51
CA PHE A 366 -3.32 2.71 31.64
C PHE A 366 -2.16 3.32 32.43
N VAL A 367 -1.09 3.60 31.70
CA VAL A 367 0.12 4.28 32.20
C VAL A 367 0.45 5.45 31.27
N VAL A 368 0.86 6.57 31.82
CA VAL A 368 1.36 7.74 31.12
C VAL A 368 2.85 7.87 31.39
N VAL A 369 3.64 7.89 30.33
CA VAL A 369 5.10 7.97 30.44
C VAL A 369 5.64 9.20 29.72
N HIS A 370 6.75 9.74 30.21
CA HIS A 370 7.58 10.66 29.45
C HIS A 370 8.60 9.85 28.65
N LYS A 371 8.36 9.76 27.35
CA LYS A 371 9.31 9.16 26.41
C LYS A 371 10.48 10.13 26.22
N PRO A 372 11.73 9.74 26.50
CA PRO A 372 12.86 10.58 26.13
C PRO A 372 13.04 10.62 24.60
N ALA A 373 13.75 11.64 24.10
CA ALA A 373 14.25 11.61 22.73
C ALA A 373 15.13 10.37 22.51
N ASP A 374 15.20 9.89 21.31
CA ASP A 374 16.03 8.77 20.85
C ASP A 374 15.64 7.39 21.36
N LEU A 375 14.52 7.26 22.08
CA LEU A 375 13.90 5.98 22.44
C LEU A 375 12.76 5.65 21.47
N LEU A 376 12.66 4.39 20.99
CA LEU A 376 11.53 3.94 20.19
C LEU A 376 10.25 3.84 21.04
N SER A 377 9.08 4.10 20.45
CA SER A 377 7.78 3.84 21.10
C SER A 377 7.46 2.34 21.17
N VAL A 378 7.79 1.59 20.11
CA VAL A 378 7.62 0.14 19.97
C VAL A 378 8.90 -0.47 19.41
N PRO A 379 9.16 -1.78 19.63
CA PRO A 379 10.32 -2.45 19.06
C PRO A 379 10.40 -2.26 17.54
N GLY A 380 11.59 -1.96 17.04
CA GLY A 380 11.91 -1.82 15.64
C GLY A 380 12.68 -3.01 15.09
N LEU A 381 12.92 -3.02 13.79
CA LEU A 381 13.71 -4.06 13.12
C LEU A 381 15.20 -4.03 13.51
N ILE A 382 15.71 -2.89 14.00
CA ILE A 382 17.13 -2.66 14.28
C ILE A 382 17.40 -2.62 15.80
N SER A 383 16.44 -2.17 16.59
CA SER A 383 16.56 -2.09 18.04
C SER A 383 15.29 -2.58 18.70
N GLU A 384 15.44 -3.48 19.67
CA GLU A 384 14.35 -3.93 20.55
C GLU A 384 14.05 -2.94 21.66
N ASP A 385 15.01 -2.04 22.00
CA ASP A 385 14.85 -1.07 23.08
C ASP A 385 13.78 -0.03 22.70
N SER A 386 12.74 0.03 23.50
CA SER A 386 11.56 0.85 23.26
C SER A 386 10.77 1.07 24.55
N VAL A 387 9.86 2.04 24.53
CA VAL A 387 8.90 2.22 25.63
C VAL A 387 8.15 0.91 25.91
N TYR A 388 7.70 0.22 24.86
CA TYR A 388 7.03 -1.09 24.99
C TYR A 388 7.88 -2.11 25.73
N SER A 389 9.12 -2.36 25.27
CA SER A 389 9.99 -3.37 25.86
C SER A 389 10.43 -3.00 27.28
N ARG A 390 10.66 -1.71 27.57
CA ARG A 390 10.99 -1.24 28.90
C ARG A 390 9.81 -1.35 29.87
N LEU A 391 8.59 -1.02 29.44
CA LEU A 391 7.39 -1.23 30.26
C LEU A 391 7.19 -2.71 30.63
N GLN A 392 7.54 -3.63 29.74
CA GLN A 392 7.52 -5.06 30.06
C GLN A 392 8.62 -5.46 31.05
N LYS A 393 9.87 -5.07 30.75
CA LYS A 393 11.06 -5.59 31.46
C LYS A 393 11.31 -4.87 32.80
N GLU A 394 11.14 -3.56 32.85
CA GLU A 394 11.50 -2.72 33.98
C GLU A 394 10.31 -2.43 34.90
N PHE A 395 9.09 -2.35 34.34
CA PHE A 395 7.88 -1.98 35.07
C PHE A 395 6.85 -3.10 35.20
N GLY A 396 7.15 -4.31 34.71
CA GLY A 396 6.33 -5.50 34.91
C GLY A 396 4.96 -5.50 34.26
N ILE A 397 4.72 -4.63 33.25
CA ILE A 397 3.46 -4.61 32.49
C ILE A 397 3.52 -5.70 31.43
N ALA A 398 2.80 -6.81 31.64
CA ALA A 398 2.91 -8.01 30.79
C ALA A 398 2.60 -7.76 29.29
N GLU A 399 1.57 -6.96 28.98
CA GLU A 399 1.15 -6.64 27.60
C GLU A 399 0.85 -5.14 27.48
N PRO A 400 1.88 -4.28 27.26
CA PRO A 400 1.68 -2.86 27.05
C PRO A 400 0.97 -2.62 25.73
N LEU A 401 -0.19 -2.00 25.73
CA LEU A 401 -0.97 -1.69 24.54
C LEU A 401 -0.76 -0.23 24.13
N ILE A 402 0.10 -0.01 23.13
CA ILE A 402 0.46 1.32 22.64
C ILE A 402 -0.73 1.93 21.89
N ILE A 403 -1.19 3.10 22.33
CA ILE A 403 -2.37 3.78 21.78
C ILE A 403 -1.99 4.70 20.62
N HIS A 404 -0.90 5.44 20.76
CA HIS A 404 -0.32 6.32 19.77
C HIS A 404 1.20 6.23 19.81
N ARG A 405 1.89 6.74 18.80
CA ARG A 405 3.35 6.71 18.76
C ARG A 405 3.92 8.13 18.68
N LEU A 406 5.07 8.31 19.27
CA LEU A 406 5.97 9.42 18.98
C LEU A 406 7.15 8.87 18.19
N ASP A 407 7.66 9.64 17.26
CA ASP A 407 8.85 9.28 16.51
C ASP A 407 10.05 9.15 17.43
N MET A 408 11.05 8.38 17.04
CA MET A 408 12.21 8.08 17.87
C MET A 408 12.88 9.36 18.40
N PRO A 409 13.23 10.38 17.59
CA PRO A 409 13.89 11.60 18.07
C PRO A 409 12.98 12.54 18.87
N THR A 410 11.66 12.26 18.90
CA THR A 410 10.68 13.11 19.60
C THR A 410 10.58 12.69 21.05
N SER A 411 10.80 13.62 21.98
CA SER A 411 10.45 13.46 23.39
C SER A 411 9.01 13.91 23.65
N GLY A 412 8.37 13.32 24.67
CA GLY A 412 7.03 13.75 25.03
C GLY A 412 6.21 12.72 25.78
N ILE A 413 4.95 13.04 25.99
CA ILE A 413 4.00 12.20 26.73
C ILE A 413 3.48 11.09 25.81
N LEU A 414 3.57 9.85 26.27
CA LEU A 414 3.01 8.67 25.62
C LEU A 414 2.03 7.98 26.56
N VAL A 415 0.83 7.68 26.07
CA VAL A 415 -0.21 6.96 26.82
C VAL A 415 -0.22 5.52 26.36
N VAL A 416 -0.12 4.58 27.31
CA VAL A 416 -0.07 3.14 27.06
C VAL A 416 -1.14 2.46 27.90
N ALA A 417 -2.03 1.70 27.29
CA ALA A 417 -3.06 0.97 28.01
C ALA A 417 -2.51 -0.35 28.56
N LYS A 418 -3.01 -0.76 29.73
CA LYS A 418 -2.70 -2.03 30.41
C LYS A 418 -3.79 -3.08 30.15
N THR A 419 -4.94 -2.68 29.60
CA THR A 419 -6.07 -3.55 29.29
C THR A 419 -6.64 -3.26 27.91
N LYS A 420 -7.18 -4.30 27.25
CA LYS A 420 -7.85 -4.15 25.94
C LYS A 420 -9.06 -3.21 25.98
N GLN A 421 -9.73 -3.13 27.13
CA GLN A 421 -10.87 -2.23 27.31
C GLN A 421 -10.42 -0.76 27.35
N ALA A 422 -9.42 -0.44 28.16
CA ALA A 422 -8.84 0.90 28.23
C ALA A 422 -8.24 1.31 26.86
N HIS A 423 -7.56 0.39 26.16
CA HIS A 423 -7.02 0.63 24.83
C HIS A 423 -8.10 1.11 23.84
N LYS A 424 -9.23 0.36 23.73
CA LYS A 424 -10.33 0.73 22.85
C LYS A 424 -10.96 2.08 23.23
N GLN A 425 -11.15 2.35 24.51
CA GLN A 425 -11.76 3.59 24.98
C GLN A 425 -10.88 4.81 24.68
N ILE A 426 -9.59 4.73 24.96
CA ILE A 426 -8.67 5.85 24.77
C ILE A 426 -8.40 6.02 23.26
N GLN A 427 -8.21 4.94 22.49
CA GLN A 427 -8.03 5.01 21.03
C GLN A 427 -9.21 5.71 20.34
N LYS A 428 -10.46 5.47 20.79
CA LYS A 428 -11.64 6.16 20.28
C LYS A 428 -11.58 7.68 20.51
N GLN A 429 -10.99 8.14 21.60
CA GLN A 429 -10.82 9.58 21.87
C GLN A 429 -9.80 10.22 20.92
N PHE A 430 -8.73 9.48 20.55
CA PHE A 430 -7.76 9.97 19.55
C PHE A 430 -8.34 10.02 18.12
N LEU A 431 -9.27 9.13 17.79
CA LEU A 431 -9.91 9.08 16.45
C LEU A 431 -10.99 10.15 16.26
N ASN A 432 -11.60 10.65 17.34
CA ASN A 432 -12.70 11.62 17.32
C ASN A 432 -12.24 13.08 17.40
N ARG A 433 -10.97 13.36 17.12
CA ARG A 433 -10.41 14.73 17.07
C ARG A 433 -10.48 15.34 15.69
#